data_aba7987736c3b0d59d95a81eb309ab6f
#
_entry.id   aba7987736c3b0d59d95a81eb309ab6f
#
_cell.length_a   1.000
_cell.length_b   1.000
_cell.length_c   1.000
_cell.angle_alpha   90.00
_cell.angle_beta   90.00
_cell.angle_gamma   90.00
#
_symmetry.space_group_name_H-M   'P 1'
#
loop_
_entity.id
_entity.type
_entity.pdbx_description
1 polymer ?
#
loop_
_entity_poly.entity_id
_entity_poly.type
_entity_poly.pdbx_seq_one_letter_code
_entity_poly.pdbx_strand_id
1 'polypeptide(L)'
;DDGMLAAFFSELNKLAEIASFTVIPFDTQVNEDLIYEWKKGENRKRERVMYGGTDFNPPTEYVNQHGFDGHIILTDLCAPKPKASKCQRMWMTTKQYAERPYFTTSERVIAIEDGQ
;
A
#
# COMPACT_ATOMS: atom_id res chain seq x y z
N ASP A 1 7.37 -5.22 9.11
CA ASP A 1 7.91 -5.01 10.46
C ASP A 1 7.59 -3.61 10.97
N ASP A 2 7.93 -3.33 12.22
CA ASP A 2 7.57 -2.06 12.85
C ASP A 2 8.23 -0.85 12.19
N GLY A 3 9.47 -1.00 11.73
CA GLY A 3 10.17 0.08 11.05
C GLY A 3 9.52 0.41 9.72
N MET A 4 9.14 -0.61 8.96
CA MET A 4 8.45 -0.43 7.68
C MET A 4 7.09 0.21 7.90
N LEU A 5 6.35 -0.24 8.91
CA LEU A 5 5.04 0.32 9.22
C LEU A 5 5.14 1.79 9.61
N ALA A 6 6.13 2.13 10.44
CA ALA A 6 6.37 3.52 10.82
C ALA A 6 6.68 4.38 9.59
N ALA A 7 7.50 3.86 8.68
CA ALA A 7 7.83 4.56 7.45
C ALA A 7 6.59 4.79 6.58
N PHE A 8 5.74 3.78 6.44
CA PHE A 8 4.51 3.91 5.67
C PHE A 8 3.57 4.96 6.27
N PHE A 9 3.35 4.91 7.58
CA PHE A 9 2.48 5.89 8.24
C PHE A 9 3.03 7.31 8.13
N SER A 10 4.35 7.48 8.19
CA SER A 10 4.97 8.77 7.98
C SER A 10 4.67 9.31 6.57
N GLU A 11 4.79 8.47 5.55
CA GLU A 11 4.50 8.88 4.18
C GLU A 11 3.02 9.15 3.97
N LEU A 12 2.15 8.35 4.57
CA LEU A 12 0.71 8.55 4.46
C LEU A 12 0.26 9.84 5.15
N ASN A 13 0.87 10.20 6.29
CA ASN A 13 0.59 11.47 6.95
C ASN A 13 1.00 12.65 6.07
N LYS A 14 2.11 12.54 5.33
CA LYS A 14 2.51 13.57 4.38
C LYS A 14 1.50 13.69 3.24
N LEU A 15 1.06 12.56 2.70
CA LEU A 15 0.06 12.55 1.64
C LEU A 15 -1.25 13.18 2.11
N ALA A 16 -1.64 12.91 3.35
CA ALA A 16 -2.89 13.44 3.92
C ALA A 16 -2.87 14.95 4.08
N GLU A 17 -1.70 15.60 4.01
CA GLU A 17 -1.63 17.07 4.01
C GLU A 17 -2.23 17.65 2.74
N ILE A 18 -2.24 16.89 1.66
CA ILE A 18 -2.67 17.40 0.34
C ILE A 18 -3.84 16.64 -0.28
N ALA A 19 -4.25 15.51 0.28
CA ALA A 19 -5.29 14.69 -0.32
C ALA A 19 -6.00 13.81 0.71
N SER A 20 -7.23 13.42 0.38
CA SER A 20 -7.94 12.36 1.08
C SER A 20 -7.75 11.06 0.30
N PHE A 21 -7.76 9.94 0.99
CA PHE A 21 -7.61 8.64 0.33
C PHE A 21 -8.26 7.54 1.15
N THR A 22 -8.55 6.43 0.48
CA THR A 22 -9.14 5.26 1.11
C THR A 22 -8.03 4.27 1.45
N VAL A 23 -8.02 3.78 2.69
CA VAL A 23 -7.08 2.75 3.14
C VAL A 23 -7.78 1.42 3.11
N ILE A 24 -7.19 0.46 2.40
CA ILE A 24 -7.76 -0.87 2.17
C ILE A 24 -6.78 -1.90 2.75
N PRO A 25 -6.98 -2.30 4.01
CA PRO A 25 -6.11 -3.33 4.60
C PRO A 25 -6.34 -4.69 3.94
N PHE A 26 -5.25 -5.43 3.72
CA PHE A 26 -5.36 -6.76 3.16
C PHE A 26 -4.22 -7.65 3.68
N ASP A 27 -4.46 -8.95 3.62
CA ASP A 27 -3.43 -9.97 3.80
C ASP A 27 -3.55 -10.93 2.60
N THR A 28 -4.16 -12.08 2.74
CA THR A 28 -4.51 -12.94 1.61
C THR A 28 -5.87 -12.57 1.01
N GLN A 29 -6.60 -11.67 1.67
CA GLN A 29 -7.89 -11.14 1.23
C GLN A 29 -8.01 -9.70 1.69
N VAL A 30 -8.87 -8.94 1.01
CA VAL A 30 -9.20 -7.59 1.47
C VAL A 30 -10.07 -7.70 2.71
N ASN A 31 -9.73 -6.96 3.74
CA ASN A 31 -10.48 -6.91 4.98
C ASN A 31 -11.44 -5.72 4.92
N GLU A 32 -12.63 -5.96 4.37
CA GLU A 32 -13.58 -4.87 4.07
C GLU A 32 -14.06 -4.15 5.31
N ASP A 33 -14.13 -4.85 6.46
CA ASP A 33 -14.56 -4.23 7.72
C ASP A 33 -13.54 -3.21 8.25
N LEU A 34 -12.32 -3.25 7.78
CA LEU A 34 -11.26 -2.35 8.21
C LEU A 34 -10.96 -1.24 7.20
N ILE A 35 -11.70 -1.17 6.12
CA ILE A 35 -11.54 -0.10 5.14
C ILE A 35 -11.98 1.22 5.76
N TYR A 36 -11.17 2.26 5.61
CA TYR A 36 -11.53 3.57 6.12
C TYR A 36 -11.01 4.68 5.22
N GLU A 37 -11.63 5.85 5.35
CA GLU A 37 -11.16 7.05 4.65
C GLU A 37 -10.25 7.84 5.56
N TRP A 38 -9.07 8.18 5.04
CA TRP A 38 -8.14 9.09 5.69
C TRP A 38 -8.35 10.45 5.04
N LYS A 39 -8.92 11.38 5.78
CA LYS A 39 -9.28 12.66 5.23
C LYS A 39 -8.12 13.63 5.22
N LYS A 40 -8.08 14.46 4.19
CA LYS A 40 -7.11 15.53 4.10
C LYS A 40 -7.08 16.33 5.39
N GLY A 41 -5.90 16.54 5.93
CA GLY A 41 -5.70 17.29 7.18
C GLY A 41 -5.67 16.42 8.44
N GLU A 42 -6.06 15.14 8.35
CA GLU A 42 -5.97 14.26 9.51
C GLU A 42 -4.54 13.78 9.68
N ASN A 43 -4.06 13.79 10.93
CA ASN A 43 -2.79 13.17 11.28
C ASN A 43 -3.11 11.93 12.11
N ARG A 44 -2.66 10.77 11.66
CA ARG A 44 -2.94 9.51 12.35
C ARG A 44 -1.69 8.93 12.96
N LYS A 45 -1.84 8.44 14.18
CA LYS A 45 -0.79 7.67 14.83
C LYS A 45 -0.71 6.30 14.18
N ARG A 46 0.47 5.70 14.23
CA ARG A 46 0.66 4.34 13.76
C ARG A 46 -0.29 3.41 14.50
N GLU A 47 -1.14 2.75 13.76
CA GLU A 47 -2.05 1.75 14.27
C GLU A 47 -1.55 0.37 13.90
N ARG A 48 -1.97 -0.62 14.67
CA ARG A 48 -1.69 -2.00 14.35
C ARG A 48 -2.63 -2.42 13.24
N VAL A 49 -2.14 -2.40 12.02
CA VAL A 49 -2.90 -2.81 10.86
C VAL A 49 -2.42 -4.18 10.45
N MET A 50 -3.36 -5.03 10.04
CA MET A 50 -3.00 -6.31 9.49
C MET A 50 -2.41 -6.12 8.09
N TYR A 51 -1.25 -6.68 7.88
CA TYR A 51 -0.65 -6.80 6.56
C TYR A 51 0.24 -8.02 6.62
N GLY A 52 -0.01 -8.87 5.80
CA GLY A 52 0.78 -10.05 5.58
C GLY A 52 1.10 -10.17 4.12
N GLY A 53 0.40 -9.44 3.32
CA GLY A 53 0.70 -9.15 1.95
C GLY A 53 1.22 -10.28 1.08
N THR A 54 0.68 -11.48 1.22
CA THR A 54 1.16 -12.61 0.44
C THR A 54 0.43 -12.77 -0.90
N ASP A 55 -0.58 -11.95 -1.15
CA ASP A 55 -1.32 -11.98 -2.40
C ASP A 55 -1.82 -10.59 -2.75
N PHE A 56 -1.35 -10.07 -3.88
CA PHE A 56 -1.73 -8.73 -4.33
C PHE A 56 -2.96 -8.74 -5.23
N ASN A 57 -3.48 -9.90 -5.58
CA ASN A 57 -4.66 -10.00 -6.45
C ASN A 57 -5.94 -9.51 -5.76
N PRO A 58 -6.25 -9.90 -4.51
CA PRO A 58 -7.47 -9.41 -3.87
C PRO A 58 -7.58 -7.88 -3.81
N PRO A 59 -6.57 -7.11 -3.38
CA PRO A 59 -6.68 -5.65 -3.42
C PRO A 59 -6.77 -5.10 -4.84
N THR A 60 -6.10 -5.72 -5.80
CA THR A 60 -6.20 -5.31 -7.21
C THR A 60 -7.62 -5.52 -7.72
N GLU A 61 -8.23 -6.67 -7.43
CA GLU A 61 -9.60 -6.95 -7.83
C GLU A 61 -10.59 -5.99 -7.19
N TYR A 62 -10.40 -5.70 -5.91
CA TYR A 62 -11.25 -4.74 -5.21
C TYR A 62 -11.19 -3.37 -5.89
N VAL A 63 -10.00 -2.88 -6.16
CA VAL A 63 -9.82 -1.58 -6.82
C VAL A 63 -10.42 -1.60 -8.23
N ASN A 64 -10.23 -2.69 -8.97
CA ASN A 64 -10.79 -2.81 -10.32
C ASN A 64 -12.31 -2.79 -10.33
N GLN A 65 -12.94 -3.36 -9.29
CA GLN A 65 -14.40 -3.43 -9.17
C GLN A 65 -15.02 -2.11 -8.71
N HIS A 66 -14.32 -1.37 -7.84
CA HIS A 66 -14.90 -0.19 -7.20
C HIS A 66 -14.54 1.14 -7.88
N GLY A 67 -13.59 1.12 -8.82
CA GLY A 67 -13.28 2.28 -9.64
C GLY A 67 -12.59 3.41 -8.89
N PHE A 68 -11.28 3.29 -8.72
CA PHE A 68 -10.43 4.35 -8.15
C PHE A 68 -9.62 5.01 -9.26
N ASP A 69 -9.16 6.24 -9.02
CA ASP A 69 -8.31 6.95 -9.97
C ASP A 69 -6.91 6.34 -10.04
N GLY A 70 -6.46 5.79 -8.93
CA GLY A 70 -5.17 5.13 -8.82
C GLY A 70 -5.03 4.50 -7.46
N HIS A 71 -4.02 3.66 -7.28
CA HIS A 71 -3.76 3.09 -5.96
C HIS A 71 -2.26 2.83 -5.75
N ILE A 72 -1.90 2.77 -4.48
CA ILE A 72 -0.53 2.46 -4.07
C ILE A 72 -0.60 1.26 -3.15
N ILE A 73 0.16 0.22 -3.45
CA ILE A 73 0.26 -0.95 -2.59
C ILE A 73 1.52 -0.79 -1.73
N LEU A 74 1.32 -0.77 -0.41
CA LEU A 74 2.39 -0.67 0.57
C LEU A 74 2.75 -2.09 1.00
N THR A 75 3.97 -2.53 0.71
CA THR A 75 4.31 -3.93 0.84
C THR A 75 5.82 -4.15 0.88
N ASP A 76 6.23 -5.35 1.24
CA ASP A 76 7.62 -5.78 1.14
C ASP A 76 7.95 -6.37 -0.26
N LEU A 77 6.97 -6.40 -1.17
CA LEU A 77 7.09 -6.96 -2.52
C LEU A 77 7.35 -8.47 -2.54
N CYS A 78 7.12 -9.17 -1.44
CA CYS A 78 7.42 -10.59 -1.32
C CYS A 78 6.22 -11.46 -1.68
N ALA A 79 5.73 -11.31 -2.90
CA ALA A 79 4.63 -12.12 -3.43
C ALA A 79 4.68 -12.10 -4.95
N PRO A 80 4.01 -13.06 -5.62
CA PRO A 80 4.01 -13.08 -7.08
C PRO A 80 3.34 -11.86 -7.70
N LYS A 81 3.73 -11.56 -8.93
CA LYS A 81 3.16 -10.46 -9.69
C LYS A 81 1.66 -10.65 -9.85
N PRO A 82 0.85 -9.65 -9.48
CA PRO A 82 -0.60 -9.77 -9.58
C PRO A 82 -1.10 -9.49 -11.00
N LYS A 83 -2.41 -9.71 -11.19
CA LYS A 83 -3.10 -9.34 -12.41
C LYS A 83 -3.01 -7.84 -12.66
N ALA A 84 -3.32 -7.42 -13.87
CA ALA A 84 -3.27 -6.01 -14.26
C ALA A 84 -4.29 -5.18 -13.50
N SER A 85 -3.92 -3.94 -13.21
CA SER A 85 -4.81 -2.96 -12.62
C SER A 85 -5.47 -2.14 -13.73
N LYS A 86 -6.76 -1.83 -13.57
CA LYS A 86 -7.50 -0.99 -14.51
C LYS A 86 -7.17 0.49 -14.38
N CYS A 87 -6.65 0.89 -13.22
CA CYS A 87 -6.17 2.24 -12.99
C CYS A 87 -4.67 2.21 -12.72
N GLN A 88 -4.06 3.38 -12.59
CA GLN A 88 -2.63 3.45 -12.30
C GLN A 88 -2.33 2.81 -10.96
N ARG A 89 -1.38 1.90 -10.95
CA ARG A 89 -0.92 1.23 -9.73
C ARG A 89 0.54 1.58 -9.51
N MET A 90 0.85 1.92 -8.26
CA MET A 90 2.22 2.13 -7.82
C MET A 90 2.49 1.27 -6.60
N TRP A 91 3.75 1.09 -6.29
CA TRP A 91 4.20 0.26 -5.17
C TRP A 91 5.04 1.13 -4.24
N MET A 92 4.88 0.95 -2.94
CA MET A 92 5.72 1.61 -1.96
C MET A 92 6.32 0.56 -1.04
N THR A 93 7.63 0.61 -0.90
CA THR A 93 8.36 -0.33 -0.07
C THR A 93 9.60 0.37 0.50
N THR A 94 10.34 -0.31 1.36
CA THR A 94 11.61 0.22 1.83
C THR A 94 12.71 -0.09 0.82
N LYS A 95 13.83 0.65 0.91
CA LYS A 95 14.94 0.48 -0.03
C LYS A 95 15.48 -0.94 -0.05
N GLN A 96 15.52 -1.56 1.11
CA GLN A 96 16.00 -2.93 1.26
C GLN A 96 15.21 -3.91 0.39
N TYR A 97 13.89 -3.79 0.38
CA TYR A 97 13.04 -4.70 -0.40
C TYR A 97 12.94 -4.30 -1.87
N ALA A 98 13.10 -3.03 -2.18
CA ALA A 98 13.10 -2.57 -3.57
C ALA A 98 14.24 -3.17 -4.38
N GLU A 99 15.34 -3.53 -3.72
CA GLU A 99 16.51 -4.14 -4.37
C GLU A 99 16.31 -5.61 -4.72
N ARG A 100 15.32 -6.27 -4.12
CA ARG A 100 15.10 -7.71 -4.29
C ARG A 100 13.63 -8.04 -4.53
N PRO A 101 13.03 -7.51 -5.58
CA PRO A 101 11.62 -7.79 -5.85
C PRO A 101 11.42 -9.23 -6.32
N TYR A 102 10.25 -9.79 -6.01
CA TYR A 102 9.87 -11.12 -6.46
C TYR A 102 9.48 -11.16 -7.93
N PHE A 103 9.20 -9.99 -8.51
CA PHE A 103 8.76 -9.90 -9.90
C PHE A 103 9.27 -8.59 -10.49
N THR A 104 9.29 -8.51 -11.82
CA THR A 104 9.61 -7.27 -12.52
C THR A 104 8.32 -6.58 -12.92
N THR A 105 8.34 -5.24 -12.88
CA THR A 105 7.18 -4.45 -13.26
C THR A 105 7.64 -3.14 -13.91
N SER A 106 6.85 -2.65 -14.85
CA SER A 106 7.05 -1.32 -15.42
C SER A 106 6.34 -0.25 -14.58
N GLU A 107 5.56 -0.66 -13.59
CA GLU A 107 4.88 0.26 -12.68
C GLU A 107 5.89 0.89 -11.73
N ARG A 108 5.55 2.10 -11.27
CA ARG A 108 6.46 2.83 -10.40
C ARG A 108 6.62 2.15 -9.05
N VAL A 109 7.85 1.98 -8.63
CA VAL A 109 8.18 1.48 -7.28
C VAL A 109 8.83 2.63 -6.52
N ILE A 110 8.20 3.01 -5.42
CA ILE A 110 8.69 4.07 -4.54
C ILE A 110 9.42 3.40 -3.38
N ALA A 111 10.72 3.66 -3.29
CA ALA A 111 11.55 3.12 -2.21
C ALA A 111 11.77 4.19 -1.15
N ILE A 112 11.37 3.91 0.09
CA ILE A 112 11.49 4.86 1.19
C ILE A 112 12.46 4.35 2.25
N GLU A 113 12.95 5.27 3.09
CA GLU A 113 13.80 4.88 4.20
C GLU A 113 13.00 4.11 5.23
N ASP A 114 13.63 3.10 5.82
CA ASP A 114 13.01 2.35 6.91
C ASP A 114 12.88 3.26 8.12
N GLY A 115 11.65 3.37 8.67
CA GLY A 115 11.38 4.17 9.85
C GLY A 115 11.71 3.40 11.12
N GLN A 116 12.40 4.04 12.04
CA GLN A 116 12.76 3.42 13.33
C GLN A 116 11.82 3.88 14.43
#